data_dd92e90a6a20278797e2f0d52577b2d2
#
_entry.id   dd92e90a6a20278797e2f0d52577b2d2
#
_cell.length_a   1.000
_cell.length_b   1.000
_cell.length_c   1.000
_cell.angle_alpha   90.00
_cell.angle_beta   90.00
_cell.angle_gamma   90.00
#
_symmetry.space_group_name_H-M   'P 1'
#
loop_
_entity.id
_entity.type
_entity.pdbx_description
1 polymer ?
#
loop_
_entity_poly.entity_id
_entity_poly.type
_entity_poly.pdbx_seq_one_letter_code
_entity_poly.pdbx_strand_id
1 'polypeptide(L)'
;ISGTEGVNIVKRGFCYATASHPDIYDTTSEVRGSEISTTLTGLTPQTRYYVRAFVTLYNEEPRYSEETSFTTPAETLSDELAAYEAPTYVDDYTSFSAWSNRYDWNLANVHDPTVMKADDGYYYMYQTDASYGNAHSGNGHFHARRSKDLVNWEYLGATMSETPPTWIKEKLNAYRQEMGLEPIDNPSYGYWAPVARKVSNGKYRMYYSIVITNYIQTGKPEIENNGNFDGSWTERAFIGLMETSTASSTAT
;
A
#
# COMPACT_ATOMS: atom_id res chain seq x y z
N ILE A 1 -39.99 -0.73 -16.51
CA ILE A 1 -40.81 -1.55 -15.58
C ILE A 1 -42.22 -1.04 -15.71
N SER A 2 -43.08 -1.81 -16.35
CA SER A 2 -44.49 -1.45 -16.49
C SER A 2 -45.20 -1.57 -15.15
N GLY A 3 -46.20 -0.69 -14.84
CA GLY A 3 -47.00 -0.75 -13.66
C GLY A 3 -46.50 0.00 -12.43
N THR A 4 -45.57 0.94 -12.59
CA THR A 4 -45.09 1.81 -11.50
C THR A 4 -45.57 3.26 -11.61
N GLU A 5 -46.54 3.53 -12.47
CA GLU A 5 -47.16 4.86 -12.58
C GLU A 5 -47.92 5.21 -11.29
N GLY A 6 -47.52 6.32 -10.66
CA GLY A 6 -48.16 6.79 -9.42
C GLY A 6 -47.68 6.11 -8.13
N VAL A 7 -46.65 5.28 -8.16
CA VAL A 7 -46.12 4.55 -7.01
C VAL A 7 -44.77 5.16 -6.56
N ASN A 8 -44.62 5.32 -5.23
CA ASN A 8 -43.37 5.80 -4.66
C ASN A 8 -42.25 4.73 -4.77
N ILE A 9 -41.38 4.86 -5.76
CA ILE A 9 -40.18 4.03 -5.88
C ILE A 9 -39.19 4.47 -4.83
N VAL A 10 -38.77 3.54 -3.96
CA VAL A 10 -37.76 3.77 -2.94
C VAL A 10 -36.34 3.54 -3.51
N LYS A 11 -36.16 2.41 -4.19
CA LYS A 11 -34.91 2.05 -4.86
C LYS A 11 -35.19 1.29 -6.14
N ARG A 12 -34.26 1.40 -7.09
CA ARG A 12 -34.26 0.58 -8.30
C ARG A 12 -32.83 0.37 -8.77
N GLY A 13 -32.60 -0.69 -9.50
CA GLY A 13 -31.27 -1.01 -10.00
C GLY A 13 -31.20 -2.43 -10.51
N PHE A 14 -30.01 -3.00 -10.39
CA PHE A 14 -29.73 -4.37 -10.77
C PHE A 14 -29.13 -5.11 -9.57
N CYS A 15 -29.57 -6.33 -9.32
CA CYS A 15 -28.93 -7.26 -8.41
C CYS A 15 -28.26 -8.35 -9.22
N TYR A 16 -27.10 -8.80 -8.77
CA TYR A 16 -26.31 -9.81 -9.46
C TYR A 16 -25.49 -10.68 -8.52
N ALA A 17 -25.32 -11.93 -8.90
CA ALA A 17 -24.56 -12.93 -8.16
C ALA A 17 -24.03 -14.02 -9.10
N THR A 18 -23.14 -14.86 -8.61
CA THR A 18 -22.69 -16.07 -9.31
C THR A 18 -23.68 -17.25 -9.17
N ALA A 19 -24.61 -17.14 -8.21
CA ALA A 19 -25.75 -18.04 -8.07
C ALA A 19 -26.96 -17.50 -8.85
N SER A 20 -27.83 -18.38 -9.31
CA SER A 20 -29.09 -18.02 -9.97
C SER A 20 -30.10 -17.37 -9.01
N HIS A 21 -30.97 -16.55 -9.56
CA HIS A 21 -32.04 -15.81 -8.85
C HIS A 21 -31.50 -14.78 -7.86
N PRO A 22 -30.55 -13.91 -8.26
CA PRO A 22 -30.06 -12.87 -7.38
C PRO A 22 -31.20 -11.96 -6.91
N ASP A 23 -31.10 -11.48 -5.69
CA ASP A 23 -32.07 -10.59 -5.06
C ASP A 23 -31.40 -9.35 -4.45
N ILE A 24 -32.16 -8.52 -3.75
CA ILE A 24 -31.65 -7.27 -3.15
C ILE A 24 -30.68 -7.48 -1.98
N TYR A 25 -30.51 -8.71 -1.49
CA TYR A 25 -29.54 -9.06 -0.45
C TYR A 25 -28.20 -9.52 -1.04
N ASP A 26 -28.15 -9.78 -2.36
CA ASP A 26 -26.92 -9.99 -3.10
C ASP A 26 -26.26 -8.65 -3.45
N THR A 27 -25.27 -8.69 -4.35
CA THR A 27 -24.62 -7.45 -4.81
C THR A 27 -25.59 -6.63 -5.66
N THR A 28 -25.73 -5.34 -5.34
CA THR A 28 -26.62 -4.43 -6.06
C THR A 28 -25.90 -3.25 -6.67
N SER A 29 -26.38 -2.80 -7.84
CA SER A 29 -26.02 -1.55 -8.47
C SER A 29 -27.25 -0.68 -8.62
N GLU A 30 -27.36 0.36 -7.79
CA GLU A 30 -28.52 1.27 -7.82
C GLU A 30 -28.44 2.25 -8.99
N VAL A 31 -29.59 2.53 -9.58
CA VAL A 31 -29.76 3.49 -10.68
C VAL A 31 -30.65 4.65 -10.24
N ARG A 32 -30.22 5.88 -10.48
CA ARG A 32 -30.90 7.11 -10.01
C ARG A 32 -31.43 7.96 -11.17
N GLY A 33 -32.37 8.83 -10.85
CA GLY A 33 -32.93 9.76 -11.81
C GLY A 33 -33.66 9.04 -12.96
N SER A 34 -33.40 9.43 -14.20
CA SER A 34 -33.96 8.84 -15.43
C SER A 34 -33.10 7.71 -16.00
N GLU A 35 -31.99 7.37 -15.37
CA GLU A 35 -31.09 6.31 -15.82
C GLU A 35 -31.82 4.95 -15.83
N ILE A 36 -31.52 4.15 -16.87
CA ILE A 36 -32.03 2.80 -17.05
C ILE A 36 -30.94 1.76 -17.25
N SER A 37 -29.69 2.18 -17.14
CA SER A 37 -28.51 1.35 -17.33
C SER A 37 -27.47 1.58 -16.25
N THR A 38 -26.59 0.62 -16.05
CA THR A 38 -25.42 0.72 -15.16
C THR A 38 -24.28 -0.10 -15.73
N THR A 39 -23.07 0.21 -15.30
CA THR A 39 -21.88 -0.60 -15.58
C THR A 39 -21.51 -1.36 -14.31
N LEU A 40 -21.46 -2.68 -14.40
CA LEU A 40 -20.99 -3.52 -13.32
C LEU A 40 -19.44 -3.58 -13.37
N THR A 41 -18.80 -3.32 -12.26
CA THR A 41 -17.33 -3.30 -12.13
C THR A 41 -16.88 -4.24 -11.02
N GLY A 42 -15.58 -4.62 -11.03
CA GLY A 42 -15.02 -5.50 -10.01
C GLY A 42 -15.48 -6.96 -10.12
N LEU A 43 -15.95 -7.37 -11.29
CA LEU A 43 -16.36 -8.75 -11.52
C LEU A 43 -15.15 -9.65 -11.70
N THR A 44 -15.25 -10.88 -11.22
CA THR A 44 -14.22 -11.92 -11.41
C THR A 44 -14.17 -12.35 -12.89
N PRO A 45 -12.99 -12.43 -13.53
CA PRO A 45 -12.85 -12.91 -14.89
C PRO A 45 -13.33 -14.34 -15.07
N GLN A 46 -13.70 -14.72 -16.28
CA GLN A 46 -14.19 -16.08 -16.69
C GLN A 46 -15.28 -16.64 -15.78
N THR A 47 -16.09 -15.74 -15.20
CA THR A 47 -17.11 -16.10 -14.22
C THR A 47 -18.50 -15.80 -14.76
N ARG A 48 -19.41 -16.76 -14.61
CA ARG A 48 -20.81 -16.56 -14.98
C ARG A 48 -21.55 -15.81 -13.88
N TYR A 49 -22.20 -14.72 -14.25
CA TYR A 49 -23.08 -13.93 -13.40
C TYR A 49 -24.52 -14.01 -13.87
N TYR A 50 -25.42 -14.03 -12.93
CA TYR A 50 -26.85 -13.90 -13.12
C TYR A 50 -27.28 -12.50 -12.69
N VAL A 51 -28.20 -11.90 -13.41
CA VAL A 51 -28.62 -10.51 -13.20
C VAL A 51 -30.13 -10.39 -13.29
N ARG A 52 -30.72 -9.62 -12.42
CA ARG A 52 -32.12 -9.19 -12.46
C ARG A 52 -32.21 -7.70 -12.19
N ALA A 53 -33.06 -7.00 -12.93
CA ALA A 53 -33.45 -5.66 -12.51
C ALA A 53 -34.40 -5.76 -11.31
N PHE A 54 -34.30 -4.82 -10.39
CA PHE A 54 -35.20 -4.73 -9.24
C PHE A 54 -35.80 -3.35 -9.05
N VAL A 55 -36.95 -3.29 -8.41
CA VAL A 55 -37.54 -2.07 -7.88
C VAL A 55 -38.11 -2.38 -6.49
N THR A 56 -37.85 -1.51 -5.54
CA THR A 56 -38.47 -1.53 -4.22
C THR A 56 -39.42 -0.36 -4.10
N LEU A 57 -40.64 -0.65 -3.63
CA LEU A 57 -41.70 0.30 -3.40
C LEU A 57 -41.90 0.49 -1.89
N TYR A 58 -42.50 1.61 -1.51
CA TYR A 58 -42.78 1.86 -0.09
C TYR A 58 -43.80 0.84 0.47
N ASN A 59 -43.40 0.11 1.51
CA ASN A 59 -44.21 -0.93 2.18
C ASN A 59 -44.63 -2.10 1.27
N GLU A 60 -43.91 -2.41 0.22
CA GLU A 60 -44.15 -3.57 -0.64
C GLU A 60 -42.92 -4.45 -0.75
N GLU A 61 -43.14 -5.73 -1.09
CA GLU A 61 -42.05 -6.65 -1.42
C GLU A 61 -41.31 -6.20 -2.72
N PRO A 62 -40.01 -6.41 -2.85
CA PRO A 62 -39.29 -6.10 -4.03
C PRO A 62 -39.80 -6.84 -5.28
N ARG A 63 -39.89 -6.15 -6.39
CA ARG A 63 -40.24 -6.73 -7.69
C ARG A 63 -39.00 -6.87 -8.55
N TYR A 64 -38.90 -7.99 -9.26
CA TYR A 64 -37.77 -8.32 -10.10
C TYR A 64 -38.17 -8.59 -11.54
N SER A 65 -37.23 -8.35 -12.46
CA SER A 65 -37.36 -8.78 -13.87
C SER A 65 -37.12 -10.29 -13.98
N GLU A 66 -37.36 -10.81 -15.20
CA GLU A 66 -36.78 -12.09 -15.60
C GLU A 66 -35.25 -12.06 -15.42
N GLU A 67 -34.69 -13.21 -15.10
CA GLU A 67 -33.26 -13.40 -14.95
C GLU A 67 -32.56 -13.42 -16.32
N THR A 68 -31.41 -12.80 -16.39
CA THR A 68 -30.47 -12.98 -17.48
C THR A 68 -29.11 -13.36 -16.95
N SER A 69 -28.22 -13.84 -17.80
CA SER A 69 -26.86 -14.17 -17.38
C SER A 69 -25.84 -13.83 -18.46
N PHE A 70 -24.63 -13.55 -18.02
CA PHE A 70 -23.48 -13.37 -18.90
C PHE A 70 -22.24 -14.02 -18.25
N THR A 71 -21.22 -14.27 -19.04
CA THR A 71 -19.90 -14.68 -18.55
C THR A 71 -18.92 -13.57 -18.82
N THR A 72 -18.18 -13.17 -17.78
CA THR A 72 -17.11 -12.19 -17.93
C THR A 72 -16.01 -12.76 -18.83
N PRO A 73 -15.37 -11.93 -19.69
CA PRO A 73 -14.24 -12.38 -20.49
C PRO A 73 -13.08 -12.85 -19.59
N ALA A 74 -12.15 -13.56 -20.18
CA ALA A 74 -10.85 -13.77 -19.56
C ALA A 74 -10.21 -12.43 -19.24
N GLU A 75 -9.43 -12.36 -18.16
CA GLU A 75 -8.60 -11.19 -17.92
C GLU A 75 -7.62 -11.07 -19.09
N THR A 76 -7.80 -10.05 -19.89
CA THR A 76 -6.81 -9.69 -20.90
C THR A 76 -5.77 -8.83 -20.23
N LEU A 77 -4.52 -9.30 -20.28
CA LEU A 77 -3.38 -8.44 -19.98
C LEU A 77 -3.52 -7.16 -20.79
N SER A 78 -3.24 -5.99 -20.17
CA SER A 78 -3.16 -4.76 -20.94
C SER A 78 -2.19 -4.95 -22.11
N ASP A 79 -2.41 -4.26 -23.21
CA ASP A 79 -1.54 -4.36 -24.39
C ASP A 79 -0.07 -4.08 -24.01
N GLU A 80 0.17 -3.19 -23.05
CA GLU A 80 1.49 -2.90 -22.50
C GLU A 80 2.12 -4.12 -21.81
N LEU A 81 1.32 -4.88 -21.05
CA LEU A 81 1.82 -6.07 -20.35
C LEU A 81 1.94 -7.26 -21.30
N ALA A 82 1.05 -7.37 -22.29
CA ALA A 82 1.14 -8.39 -23.33
C ALA A 82 2.34 -8.18 -24.26
N ALA A 83 2.75 -6.94 -24.46
CA ALA A 83 3.94 -6.57 -25.24
C ALA A 83 5.23 -6.52 -24.42
N TYR A 84 5.16 -6.78 -23.10
CA TYR A 84 6.33 -6.75 -22.24
C TYR A 84 7.24 -7.95 -22.54
N GLU A 85 8.46 -7.63 -22.95
CA GLU A 85 9.54 -8.62 -23.07
C GLU A 85 10.46 -8.49 -21.85
N ALA A 86 10.58 -9.57 -21.10
CA ALA A 86 11.50 -9.60 -19.97
C ALA A 86 12.95 -9.41 -20.46
N PRO A 87 13.75 -8.56 -19.81
CA PRO A 87 15.13 -8.38 -20.22
C PRO A 87 15.93 -9.68 -20.07
N THR A 88 16.73 -9.99 -21.08
CA THR A 88 17.62 -11.15 -21.11
C THR A 88 19.03 -10.75 -20.70
N TYR A 89 19.21 -10.30 -19.48
CA TYR A 89 20.55 -10.12 -18.94
C TYR A 89 20.86 -11.21 -17.91
N VAL A 90 22.12 -11.55 -17.81
CA VAL A 90 22.62 -12.48 -16.81
C VAL A 90 23.27 -11.67 -15.70
N ASP A 91 22.65 -11.68 -14.53
CA ASP A 91 23.25 -11.09 -13.35
C ASP A 91 24.39 -11.97 -12.85
N ASP A 92 25.59 -11.41 -12.73
CA ASP A 92 26.69 -12.07 -12.04
C ASP A 92 26.59 -11.84 -10.53
N TYR A 93 25.88 -12.72 -9.86
CA TYR A 93 25.77 -12.68 -8.40
C TYR A 93 26.98 -13.28 -7.68
N THR A 94 27.91 -13.93 -8.38
CA THR A 94 28.98 -14.72 -7.74
C THR A 94 29.97 -13.87 -6.98
N SER A 95 30.33 -12.70 -7.51
CA SER A 95 31.24 -11.76 -6.85
C SER A 95 30.51 -10.74 -5.99
N PHE A 96 29.35 -10.31 -6.42
CA PHE A 96 28.62 -9.20 -5.79
C PHE A 96 27.80 -9.63 -4.59
N SER A 97 27.13 -10.80 -4.67
CA SER A 97 26.22 -11.29 -3.62
C SER A 97 26.93 -11.94 -2.43
N ALA A 98 28.25 -12.15 -2.49
CA ALA A 98 28.99 -12.74 -1.39
C ALA A 98 28.82 -11.88 -0.11
N TRP A 99 28.47 -12.54 1.02
CA TRP A 99 28.30 -11.86 2.31
C TRP A 99 29.51 -11.03 2.75
N SER A 100 30.71 -11.42 2.34
CA SER A 100 31.94 -10.66 2.57
C SER A 100 31.92 -9.27 1.93
N ASN A 101 31.15 -9.09 0.83
CA ASN A 101 31.06 -7.85 0.08
C ASN A 101 29.89 -6.96 0.51
N ARG A 102 29.19 -7.30 1.59
CA ARG A 102 27.98 -6.59 2.03
C ARG A 102 28.13 -5.08 2.26
N TYR A 103 29.31 -4.62 2.57
CA TYR A 103 29.60 -3.20 2.75
C TYR A 103 29.72 -2.44 1.41
N ASP A 104 29.89 -3.18 0.32
CA ASP A 104 30.00 -2.64 -1.04
C ASP A 104 28.64 -2.69 -1.78
N TRP A 105 27.62 -3.29 -1.19
CA TRP A 105 26.31 -3.43 -1.83
C TRP A 105 25.61 -2.10 -2.12
N ASN A 106 25.81 -1.10 -1.25
CA ASN A 106 25.29 0.25 -1.45
C ASN A 106 23.82 0.26 -1.91
N LEU A 107 23.52 0.84 -3.08
CA LEU A 107 22.16 0.92 -3.61
C LEU A 107 21.56 -0.43 -4.05
N ALA A 108 22.37 -1.46 -4.20
CA ALA A 108 21.90 -2.80 -4.48
C ALA A 108 21.26 -3.48 -3.26
N ASN A 109 21.52 -2.97 -2.06
CA ASN A 109 20.94 -3.49 -0.84
C ASN A 109 19.54 -2.87 -0.63
N VAL A 110 18.50 -3.54 -1.09
CA VAL A 110 17.11 -3.08 -1.06
C VAL A 110 16.29 -3.98 -0.14
N HIS A 111 15.64 -3.37 0.86
CA HIS A 111 14.73 -4.03 1.79
C HIS A 111 13.34 -3.39 1.73
N ASP A 112 12.31 -4.20 1.88
CA ASP A 112 10.90 -3.80 1.97
C ASP A 112 10.52 -2.76 0.90
N PRO A 113 10.76 -3.02 -0.39
CA PRO A 113 10.47 -2.04 -1.43
C PRO A 113 8.97 -1.82 -1.57
N THR A 114 8.56 -0.55 -1.62
CA THR A 114 7.21 -0.16 -2.03
C THR A 114 7.28 0.57 -3.36
N VAL A 115 6.42 0.18 -4.30
CA VAL A 115 6.38 0.76 -5.64
C VAL A 115 5.00 1.34 -5.91
N MET A 116 4.95 2.54 -6.50
CA MET A 116 3.71 3.15 -6.96
C MET A 116 3.92 3.83 -8.31
N LYS A 117 2.88 3.86 -9.15
CA LYS A 117 2.85 4.66 -10.39
C LYS A 117 2.37 6.07 -10.07
N ALA A 118 3.13 7.08 -10.49
CA ALA A 118 2.80 8.49 -10.27
C ALA A 118 2.11 9.12 -11.50
N ASP A 119 1.63 10.36 -11.36
CA ASP A 119 0.93 11.10 -12.42
C ASP A 119 1.82 11.46 -13.61
N ASP A 120 3.12 11.54 -13.42
CA ASP A 120 4.13 11.80 -14.46
C ASP A 120 4.45 10.55 -15.31
N GLY A 121 3.78 9.43 -14.98
CA GLY A 121 3.93 8.15 -15.66
C GLY A 121 5.17 7.36 -15.26
N TYR A 122 5.95 7.81 -14.27
CA TYR A 122 7.02 7.02 -13.67
C TYR A 122 6.49 6.11 -12.57
N TYR A 123 7.20 5.01 -12.37
CA TYR A 123 7.13 4.20 -11.16
C TYR A 123 8.17 4.71 -10.17
N TYR A 124 7.77 4.91 -8.93
CA TYR A 124 8.65 5.32 -7.85
C TYR A 124 8.75 4.19 -6.83
N MET A 125 9.97 3.87 -6.44
CA MET A 125 10.27 2.87 -5.42
C MET A 125 10.94 3.56 -4.22
N TYR A 126 10.48 3.20 -3.04
CA TYR A 126 11.06 3.60 -1.76
C TYR A 126 11.39 2.35 -0.95
N GLN A 127 12.37 2.43 -0.09
CA GLN A 127 12.87 1.26 0.64
C GLN A 127 13.18 1.56 2.10
N THR A 128 13.24 0.51 2.91
CA THR A 128 13.87 0.51 4.24
C THR A 128 15.33 0.93 4.12
N ASP A 129 15.85 1.65 5.11
CA ASP A 129 17.28 1.90 5.20
C ASP A 129 18.00 0.58 5.44
N ALA A 130 18.78 0.19 4.46
CA ALA A 130 19.52 -1.05 4.55
C ALA A 130 20.72 -0.91 5.51
N SER A 131 21.06 -1.99 6.20
CA SER A 131 22.10 -2.00 7.22
C SER A 131 23.52 -1.97 6.68
N TYR A 132 23.69 -2.19 5.38
CA TYR A 132 25.01 -2.35 4.75
C TYR A 132 25.19 -1.43 3.54
N GLY A 133 26.42 -0.99 3.36
CA GLY A 133 26.75 0.00 2.35
C GLY A 133 26.77 1.42 2.91
N ASN A 134 27.21 2.36 2.11
CA ASN A 134 27.44 3.75 2.51
C ASN A 134 26.42 4.75 1.94
N ALA A 135 25.42 4.28 1.20
CA ALA A 135 24.40 5.15 0.60
C ALA A 135 23.58 5.94 1.63
N HIS A 136 23.46 5.39 2.83
CA HIS A 136 22.63 5.96 3.89
C HIS A 136 23.39 6.95 4.79
N SER A 137 24.69 6.87 4.83
CA SER A 137 25.50 7.67 5.74
C SER A 137 25.49 9.15 5.35
N GLY A 138 24.84 9.98 6.16
CA GLY A 138 24.74 11.42 5.94
C GLY A 138 23.87 11.85 4.75
N ASN A 139 23.09 10.93 4.16
CA ASN A 139 22.29 11.18 2.96
C ASN A 139 20.78 11.15 3.20
N GLY A 140 20.36 11.05 4.44
CA GLY A 140 18.93 10.95 4.82
C GLY A 140 18.38 9.52 4.73
N HIS A 141 17.05 9.41 4.78
CA HIS A 141 16.35 8.14 4.98
C HIS A 141 15.32 7.86 3.90
N PHE A 142 14.92 6.59 3.76
CA PHE A 142 13.97 6.10 2.76
C PHE A 142 14.38 6.47 1.34
N HIS A 143 15.45 5.87 0.88
CA HIS A 143 16.02 6.13 -0.44
C HIS A 143 15.03 5.80 -1.55
N ALA A 144 14.94 6.72 -2.53
CA ALA A 144 14.01 6.64 -3.64
C ALA A 144 14.71 6.36 -4.97
N ARG A 145 14.00 5.68 -5.83
CA ARG A 145 14.33 5.45 -7.24
C ARG A 145 13.11 5.65 -8.10
N ARG A 146 13.32 5.94 -9.39
CA ARG A 146 12.20 5.93 -10.37
C ARG A 146 12.57 5.14 -11.61
N SER A 147 11.55 4.63 -12.28
CA SER A 147 11.67 3.87 -13.52
C SER A 147 10.51 4.14 -14.45
N LYS A 148 10.70 3.98 -15.75
CA LYS A 148 9.65 3.93 -16.78
C LYS A 148 9.19 2.51 -17.07
N ASP A 149 10.05 1.53 -16.86
CA ASP A 149 9.92 0.16 -17.33
C ASP A 149 10.02 -0.89 -16.21
N LEU A 150 10.20 -0.47 -14.95
CA LEU A 150 10.42 -1.33 -13.77
C LEU A 150 11.72 -2.15 -13.81
N VAL A 151 12.58 -1.92 -14.81
CA VAL A 151 13.86 -2.60 -15.01
C VAL A 151 15.01 -1.64 -14.78
N ASN A 152 14.97 -0.50 -15.47
CA ASN A 152 16.02 0.51 -15.38
C ASN A 152 15.62 1.56 -14.34
N TRP A 153 16.37 1.66 -13.26
CA TRP A 153 16.06 2.53 -12.13
C TRP A 153 17.07 3.67 -12.01
N GLU A 154 16.56 4.88 -11.93
CA GLU A 154 17.31 6.09 -11.61
C GLU A 154 17.22 6.38 -10.12
N TYR A 155 18.38 6.55 -9.47
CA TYR A 155 18.44 6.93 -8.06
C TYR A 155 18.14 8.42 -7.86
N LEU A 156 17.29 8.75 -6.89
CA LEU A 156 16.81 10.11 -6.64
C LEU A 156 17.29 10.71 -5.31
N GLY A 157 17.93 9.92 -4.46
CA GLY A 157 18.28 10.34 -3.11
C GLY A 157 17.26 9.92 -2.06
N ALA A 158 17.39 10.47 -0.86
CA ALA A 158 16.51 10.20 0.27
C ALA A 158 15.23 11.04 0.20
N THR A 159 14.15 10.51 0.78
CA THR A 159 12.85 11.21 0.90
C THR A 159 12.67 11.88 2.26
N MET A 160 13.44 11.50 3.25
CA MET A 160 13.45 12.08 4.59
C MET A 160 14.86 12.57 4.90
N SER A 161 14.96 13.71 5.60
CA SER A 161 16.24 14.26 6.04
C SER A 161 16.91 13.33 7.06
N GLU A 162 18.24 13.50 7.22
CA GLU A 162 19.02 12.76 8.23
C GLU A 162 18.53 12.99 9.64
N THR A 163 17.98 14.18 9.92
CA THR A 163 17.43 14.50 11.23
C THR A 163 16.03 13.95 11.37
N PRO A 164 15.78 13.07 12.35
CA PRO A 164 14.44 12.51 12.57
C PRO A 164 13.45 13.59 13.03
N PRO A 165 12.15 13.39 12.77
CA PRO A 165 11.11 14.30 13.26
C PRO A 165 11.15 14.44 14.79
N THR A 166 11.13 15.66 15.29
CA THR A 166 11.28 15.97 16.73
C THR A 166 10.20 15.32 17.60
N TRP A 167 8.98 15.19 17.06
CA TRP A 167 7.86 14.59 17.77
C TRP A 167 8.12 13.16 18.25
N ILE A 168 9.02 12.42 17.58
CA ILE A 168 9.34 11.03 17.95
C ILE A 168 10.02 11.00 19.30
N LYS A 169 11.06 11.82 19.50
CA LYS A 169 11.77 11.91 20.78
C LYS A 169 10.85 12.38 21.91
N GLU A 170 10.00 13.37 21.61
CA GLU A 170 9.02 13.86 22.57
C GLU A 170 8.05 12.76 23.04
N LYS A 171 7.47 12.04 22.09
CA LYS A 171 6.57 10.93 22.38
C LYS A 171 7.27 9.78 23.10
N LEU A 172 8.48 9.44 22.68
CA LEU A 172 9.28 8.42 23.33
C LEU A 172 9.49 8.76 24.81
N ASN A 173 9.95 9.98 25.11
CA ASN A 173 10.24 10.39 26.47
C ASN A 173 8.97 10.50 27.33
N ALA A 174 7.83 10.89 26.76
CA ALA A 174 6.57 10.83 27.47
C ALA A 174 6.21 9.39 27.89
N TYR A 175 6.34 8.43 26.98
CA TYR A 175 6.11 7.01 27.33
C TYR A 175 7.14 6.46 28.32
N ARG A 176 8.39 6.87 28.21
CA ARG A 176 9.43 6.47 29.20
C ARG A 176 9.07 6.97 30.59
N GLN A 177 8.61 8.21 30.70
CA GLN A 177 8.16 8.78 31.96
C GLN A 177 6.96 7.99 32.53
N GLU A 178 5.98 7.63 31.73
CA GLU A 178 4.85 6.80 32.16
C GLU A 178 5.30 5.42 32.68
N MET A 179 6.41 4.90 32.15
CA MET A 179 7.02 3.61 32.57
C MET A 179 7.98 3.78 33.77
N GLY A 180 8.20 4.99 34.25
CA GLY A 180 9.18 5.25 35.31
C GLY A 180 10.64 5.18 34.86
N LEU A 181 10.90 5.32 33.56
CA LEU A 181 12.25 5.31 32.98
C LEU A 181 12.76 6.72 32.78
N GLU A 182 14.07 6.91 32.89
CA GLU A 182 14.72 8.18 32.61
C GLU A 182 14.59 8.57 31.13
N PRO A 183 14.48 9.89 30.83
CA PRO A 183 14.49 10.38 29.46
C PRO A 183 15.77 9.97 28.72
N ILE A 184 15.67 9.85 27.39
CA ILE A 184 16.81 9.56 26.53
C ILE A 184 17.04 10.74 25.58
N ASP A 185 18.27 11.25 25.54
CA ASP A 185 18.62 12.43 24.72
C ASP A 185 18.94 12.07 23.28
N ASN A 186 19.58 10.95 23.06
CA ASN A 186 20.03 10.49 21.76
C ASN A 186 19.50 9.09 21.46
N PRO A 187 18.21 8.94 21.13
CA PRO A 187 17.67 7.65 20.75
C PRO A 187 18.32 7.12 19.46
N SER A 188 18.49 5.81 19.40
CA SER A 188 18.90 5.15 18.15
C SER A 188 17.68 4.81 17.33
N TYR A 189 17.68 5.20 16.07
CA TYR A 189 16.55 5.06 15.15
C TYR A 189 16.85 4.07 14.04
N GLY A 190 15.86 3.22 13.72
CA GLY A 190 15.82 2.44 12.49
C GLY A 190 14.64 2.88 11.63
N TYR A 191 14.84 3.05 10.34
CA TYR A 191 13.84 3.57 9.38
C TYR A 191 13.37 2.43 8.49
N TRP A 192 12.18 1.90 8.76
CA TRP A 192 11.73 0.62 8.22
C TRP A 192 10.41 0.71 7.45
N ALA A 193 10.30 -0.19 6.46
CA ALA A 193 9.06 -0.57 5.77
C ALA A 193 8.18 0.60 5.34
N PRO A 194 8.64 1.48 4.44
CA PRO A 194 7.80 2.54 3.91
C PRO A 194 6.71 1.96 3.02
N VAL A 195 5.52 2.56 3.05
CA VAL A 195 4.41 2.23 2.14
C VAL A 195 3.94 3.50 1.45
N ALA A 196 4.30 3.66 0.19
CA ALA A 196 3.91 4.81 -0.61
C ALA A 196 2.62 4.54 -1.40
N ARG A 197 1.75 5.53 -1.47
CA ARG A 197 0.48 5.48 -2.18
C ARG A 197 0.15 6.82 -2.84
N LYS A 198 -0.30 6.76 -4.08
CA LYS A 198 -1.05 7.86 -4.69
C LYS A 198 -2.47 7.85 -4.12
N VAL A 199 -2.90 8.92 -3.47
CA VAL A 199 -4.26 9.03 -2.88
C VAL A 199 -5.23 9.80 -3.76
N SER A 200 -4.71 10.72 -4.58
CA SER A 200 -5.44 11.41 -5.64
C SER A 200 -4.45 12.04 -6.62
N ASN A 201 -4.93 12.70 -7.67
CA ASN A 201 -4.06 13.43 -8.58
C ASN A 201 -3.29 14.53 -7.84
N GLY A 202 -1.98 14.54 -8.01
CA GLY A 202 -1.08 15.47 -7.34
C GLY A 202 -1.06 15.32 -5.80
N LYS A 203 -1.37 14.13 -5.29
CA LYS A 203 -1.32 13.87 -3.85
C LYS A 203 -0.81 12.48 -3.55
N TYR A 204 0.32 12.42 -2.86
CA TYR A 204 1.01 11.19 -2.50
C TYR A 204 1.24 11.14 -1.00
N ARG A 205 1.13 9.94 -0.43
CA ARG A 205 1.39 9.65 0.98
C ARG A 205 2.37 8.52 1.12
N MET A 206 3.25 8.64 2.12
CA MET A 206 4.09 7.55 2.56
C MET A 206 3.89 7.34 4.06
N TYR A 207 3.44 6.15 4.41
CA TYR A 207 3.46 5.65 5.79
C TYR A 207 4.79 4.96 6.01
N TYR A 208 5.39 5.16 7.16
CA TYR A 208 6.70 4.59 7.48
C TYR A 208 6.77 4.22 8.94
N SER A 209 7.64 3.26 9.27
CA SER A 209 7.95 2.91 10.65
C SER A 209 9.30 3.49 11.04
N ILE A 210 9.34 4.11 12.22
CA ILE A 210 10.60 4.42 12.91
C ILE A 210 10.64 3.59 14.17
N VAL A 211 11.65 2.73 14.29
CA VAL A 211 11.86 1.90 15.45
C VAL A 211 12.97 2.49 16.33
N ILE A 212 12.74 2.47 17.63
CA ILE A 212 13.73 2.86 18.61
C ILE A 212 14.50 1.62 18.99
N THR A 213 15.72 1.52 18.51
CA THR A 213 16.58 0.34 18.66
C THR A 213 17.39 0.35 19.98
N ASN A 214 17.09 1.29 20.86
CA ASN A 214 17.68 1.28 22.20
C ASN A 214 17.17 0.07 22.97
N TYR A 215 18.07 -0.48 23.75
CA TYR A 215 17.78 -1.60 24.61
C TYR A 215 17.19 -1.11 25.93
N ILE A 216 16.06 -1.69 26.34
CA ILE A 216 15.49 -1.46 27.68
C ILE A 216 15.95 -2.58 28.60
N GLN A 217 16.59 -2.22 29.70
CA GLN A 217 16.85 -3.18 30.78
C GLN A 217 15.55 -3.44 31.53
N THR A 218 15.06 -4.66 31.41
CA THR A 218 13.80 -5.08 32.02
C THR A 218 14.00 -5.73 33.39
N GLY A 219 15.22 -5.96 33.79
CA GLY A 219 15.56 -6.76 34.97
C GLY A 219 15.27 -8.25 34.77
N LYS A 220 15.07 -8.70 33.53
CA LYS A 220 14.83 -10.10 33.17
C LYS A 220 16.00 -10.60 32.31
N PRO A 221 16.99 -11.28 32.94
CA PRO A 221 18.21 -11.70 32.24
C PRO A 221 17.96 -12.56 30.99
N GLU A 222 16.89 -13.35 31.00
CA GLU A 222 16.47 -14.17 29.86
C GLU A 222 16.03 -13.35 28.65
N ILE A 223 15.57 -12.13 28.82
CA ILE A 223 15.23 -11.20 27.76
C ILE A 223 16.45 -10.36 27.36
N GLU A 224 17.18 -9.88 28.37
CA GLU A 224 18.30 -8.94 28.15
C GLU A 224 19.51 -9.60 27.48
N ASN A 225 19.74 -10.88 27.73
CA ASN A 225 20.88 -11.59 27.16
C ASN A 225 20.56 -12.32 25.84
N ASN A 226 19.34 -12.31 25.42
CA ASN A 226 18.88 -13.17 24.36
C ASN A 226 18.96 -12.48 23.01
N GLY A 227 19.86 -11.80 22.58
CA GLY A 227 20.07 -11.15 21.29
C GLY A 227 19.09 -11.51 20.15
N ASN A 228 17.83 -11.72 20.54
CA ASN A 228 16.78 -12.26 19.68
C ASN A 228 16.21 -11.19 18.77
N PHE A 229 16.02 -11.58 17.54
CA PHE A 229 15.34 -10.84 16.49
C PHE A 229 13.84 -10.64 16.71
N ASP A 230 13.26 -11.08 17.78
CA ASP A 230 11.83 -10.99 18.08
C ASP A 230 11.37 -9.61 18.58
N GLY A 231 12.25 -8.61 18.50
CA GLY A 231 11.96 -7.26 18.94
C GLY A 231 12.23 -6.99 20.41
N SER A 232 12.76 -7.96 21.15
CA SER A 232 13.17 -7.76 22.55
C SER A 232 14.27 -6.70 22.71
N TRP A 233 14.95 -6.36 21.63
CA TRP A 233 15.97 -5.33 21.53
C TRP A 233 15.43 -3.97 21.04
N THR A 234 14.16 -3.87 20.64
CA THR A 234 13.54 -2.60 20.28
C THR A 234 12.70 -2.06 21.42
N GLU A 235 12.93 -0.82 21.79
CA GLU A 235 12.14 -0.20 22.84
C GLU A 235 10.71 0.09 22.38
N ARG A 236 10.57 0.66 21.20
CA ARG A 236 9.29 1.11 20.66
C ARG A 236 9.37 1.34 19.16
N ALA A 237 8.22 1.27 18.51
CA ALA A 237 8.07 1.67 17.12
C ALA A 237 6.96 2.74 16.99
N PHE A 238 7.15 3.63 16.04
CA PHE A 238 6.18 4.67 15.69
C PHE A 238 5.84 4.54 14.20
N ILE A 239 4.57 4.78 13.86
CA ILE A 239 4.13 4.92 12.48
C ILE A 239 3.97 6.41 12.20
N GLY A 240 4.71 6.91 11.20
CA GLY A 240 4.63 8.27 10.71
C GLY A 240 3.94 8.35 9.35
N LEU A 241 3.58 9.55 8.97
CA LEU A 241 2.98 9.88 7.68
C LEU A 241 3.69 11.09 7.09
N MET A 242 4.15 10.95 5.84
CA MET A 242 4.56 12.07 4.99
C MET A 242 3.56 12.26 3.86
N GLU A 243 3.34 13.49 3.46
CA GLU A 243 2.47 13.85 2.34
C GLU A 243 3.19 14.84 1.42
N THR A 244 3.05 14.66 0.11
CA THR A 244 3.64 15.55 -0.91
C THR A 244 2.71 15.68 -2.11
N SER A 245 2.90 16.76 -2.87
CA SER A 245 2.22 16.98 -4.15
C SER A 245 2.95 16.38 -5.35
N THR A 246 4.21 15.98 -5.19
CA THR A 246 5.04 15.37 -6.24
C THR A 246 5.74 14.14 -5.72
N ALA A 247 5.75 13.05 -6.49
CA ALA A 247 6.39 11.81 -6.07
C ALA A 247 7.93 11.91 -5.99
N SER A 248 8.53 12.87 -6.68
CA SER A 248 9.99 13.07 -6.75
C SER A 248 10.54 14.04 -5.71
N SER A 249 9.70 14.69 -4.90
CA SER A 249 10.19 15.65 -3.92
C SER A 249 10.64 14.95 -2.63
N THR A 250 11.78 15.42 -2.11
CA THR A 250 12.09 15.23 -0.69
C THR A 250 11.02 15.95 0.11
N ALA A 251 10.36 15.26 1.02
CA ALA A 251 9.44 15.89 1.95
C ALA A 251 10.26 16.85 2.85
N THR A 252 9.93 18.13 2.79
CA THR A 252 10.46 19.14 3.70
C THR A 252 9.69 19.13 5.02
#